data_308a9464d1a0725f5b51fdfa5ff7a758
#
_entry.id   308a9464d1a0725f5b51fdfa5ff7a758
#
_cell.length_a   1.000
_cell.length_b   1.000
_cell.length_c   1.000
_cell.angle_alpha   90.00
_cell.angle_beta   90.00
_cell.angle_gamma   90.00
#
_symmetry.space_group_name_H-M   'P 1'
#
loop_
_entity.id
_entity.type
_entity.pdbx_description
1 polymer ?
#
loop_
_entity_poly.entity_id
_entity_poly.type
_entity_poly.pdbx_seq_one_letter_code
_entity_poly.pdbx_strand_id
1 'polypeptide(L)'
;SLVGSEMCIRDRDTDVTGECGYSSEFLLDIIFACFGAYPKQWIMNDDGEIVYGSVTDEAKEALSYINNLYNQGVIDNDFLLRTSTNICELIENGLCGSFFGPWWAPNNPLANAVSRNPDADWQPYLIATDSDGTTSYHSQNPCYKYVVVRKGYEHPEIAAKMISVMFDKVRFDCTDSEEFKNYYQINVCLLYTSD
;
A
#
# COMPACT_ATOMS: atom_id res chain seq x y z
N SER A 1 9.57 6.31 -19.41
CA SER A 1 10.86 6.60 -18.75
C SER A 1 10.58 7.45 -17.52
N LEU A 2 10.80 6.89 -16.35
CA LEU A 2 10.69 7.57 -15.04
C LEU A 2 11.55 8.87 -14.97
N VAL A 3 12.65 8.91 -15.70
CA VAL A 3 13.66 9.99 -15.65
C VAL A 3 13.11 11.35 -16.09
N GLY A 4 12.11 11.41 -16.95
CA GLY A 4 11.55 12.68 -17.44
C GLY A 4 10.55 13.34 -16.50
N SER A 5 9.79 12.54 -15.74
CA SER A 5 8.82 13.03 -14.76
C SER A 5 9.48 13.48 -13.45
N GLU A 6 10.60 12.86 -13.07
CA GLU A 6 11.34 13.19 -11.86
C GLU A 6 11.98 14.58 -11.90
N MET A 7 12.41 15.04 -13.07
CA MET A 7 12.95 16.40 -13.25
C MET A 7 11.89 17.51 -13.15
N CYS A 8 10.63 17.19 -13.43
CA CYS A 8 9.52 18.16 -13.33
C CYS A 8 8.97 18.28 -11.90
N ILE A 9 9.16 17.25 -11.06
CA ILE A 9 8.62 17.21 -9.70
C ILE A 9 9.53 17.99 -8.72
N ARG A 10 10.81 18.14 -9.03
CA ARG A 10 11.76 18.88 -8.20
C ARG A 10 11.86 20.32 -8.64
N ASP A 11 10.96 21.16 -8.16
CA ASP A 11 11.20 22.60 -8.14
C ASP A 11 12.12 22.92 -6.94
N ARG A 12 13.31 23.44 -7.21
CA ARG A 12 14.36 23.70 -6.19
C ARG A 12 13.97 24.77 -5.17
N ASP A 13 12.88 25.46 -5.38
CA ASP A 13 12.40 26.55 -4.54
C ASP A 13 11.18 26.16 -3.69
N THR A 14 10.75 24.89 -3.69
CA THR A 14 9.62 24.39 -2.89
C THR A 14 10.06 23.26 -1.95
N ASP A 15 9.44 23.18 -0.78
CA ASP A 15 9.63 22.08 0.18
C ASP A 15 8.95 20.76 -0.27
N VAL A 16 8.59 20.65 -1.55
CA VAL A 16 7.91 19.49 -2.13
C VAL A 16 8.93 18.39 -2.42
N THR A 17 8.70 17.21 -1.89
CA THR A 17 9.46 16.00 -2.21
C THR A 17 8.88 15.29 -3.42
N GLY A 18 9.71 14.63 -4.22
CA GLY A 18 9.27 13.84 -5.36
C GLY A 18 8.46 12.62 -4.90
N GLU A 19 9.03 11.82 -4.00
CA GLU A 19 8.42 10.62 -3.42
C GLU A 19 8.45 10.74 -1.90
N CYS A 20 7.30 10.58 -1.25
CA CYS A 20 7.12 11.02 0.13
C CYS A 20 7.31 9.96 1.21
N GLY A 21 7.71 8.75 0.88
CA GLY A 21 8.08 7.84 1.95
C GLY A 21 7.85 6.35 1.66
N TYR A 22 8.24 5.56 2.65
CA TYR A 22 8.11 4.11 2.66
C TYR A 22 7.46 3.66 3.97
N SER A 23 6.37 2.92 3.86
CA SER A 23 5.70 2.33 5.02
C SER A 23 5.05 1.00 4.66
N SER A 24 4.30 0.41 5.56
CA SER A 24 3.58 -0.84 5.29
C SER A 24 2.56 -0.76 4.15
N GLU A 25 2.11 0.45 3.79
CA GLU A 25 1.06 0.70 2.79
C GLU A 25 1.58 1.44 1.56
N PHE A 26 2.66 2.21 1.73
CA PHE A 26 3.32 2.98 0.68
C PHE A 26 4.68 2.34 0.40
N LEU A 27 4.73 1.43 -0.57
CA LEU A 27 5.87 0.55 -0.82
C LEU A 27 6.64 0.97 -2.08
N LEU A 28 7.96 0.83 -2.03
CA LEU A 28 8.83 1.00 -3.19
C LEU A 28 8.99 -0.30 -4.02
N ASP A 29 8.17 -1.31 -3.76
CA ASP A 29 8.27 -2.63 -4.40
C ASP A 29 8.14 -2.56 -5.92
N ILE A 30 7.43 -1.56 -6.46
CA ILE A 30 7.32 -1.35 -7.90
C ILE A 30 8.66 -0.99 -8.52
N ILE A 31 9.52 -0.25 -7.82
CA ILE A 31 10.87 0.07 -8.31
C ILE A 31 11.68 -1.22 -8.42
N PHE A 32 11.61 -2.10 -7.42
CA PHE A 32 12.25 -3.41 -7.50
C PHE A 32 11.74 -4.23 -8.69
N ALA A 33 10.44 -4.25 -8.91
CA ALA A 33 9.84 -4.97 -10.04
C ALA A 33 10.35 -4.45 -11.40
N CYS A 34 10.64 -3.14 -11.53
CA CYS A 34 11.24 -2.58 -12.75
C CYS A 34 12.64 -3.13 -13.07
N PHE A 35 13.31 -3.72 -12.08
CA PHE A 35 14.60 -4.41 -12.24
C PHE A 35 14.44 -5.94 -12.24
N GLY A 36 13.22 -6.45 -12.30
CA GLY A 36 12.96 -7.90 -12.20
C GLY A 36 13.23 -8.48 -10.80
N ALA A 37 13.33 -7.63 -9.79
CA ALA A 37 13.61 -8.03 -8.42
C ALA A 37 12.32 -8.14 -7.61
N TYR A 38 12.22 -9.20 -6.81
CA TYR A 38 11.07 -9.46 -5.93
C TYR A 38 11.53 -9.72 -4.49
N PRO A 39 11.85 -8.66 -3.74
CA PRO A 39 12.31 -8.80 -2.35
C PRO A 39 11.31 -9.55 -1.47
N LYS A 40 11.84 -10.26 -0.46
CA LYS A 40 11.06 -11.05 0.51
C LYS A 40 10.30 -12.24 -0.11
N GLN A 41 10.53 -12.56 -1.39
CA GLN A 41 9.94 -13.70 -2.09
C GLN A 41 11.00 -14.77 -2.37
N TRP A 42 10.56 -16.03 -2.43
CA TRP A 42 11.36 -17.11 -3.01
C TRP A 42 10.98 -17.20 -4.49
N ILE A 43 11.94 -17.03 -5.35
CA ILE A 43 11.77 -17.01 -6.79
C ILE A 43 12.59 -18.13 -7.43
N MET A 44 12.18 -18.58 -8.61
CA MET A 44 12.96 -19.49 -9.43
C MET A 44 13.81 -18.65 -10.38
N ASN A 45 15.12 -18.84 -10.37
CA ASN A 45 16.04 -18.19 -11.30
C ASN A 45 16.00 -18.90 -12.68
N ASP A 46 16.72 -18.35 -13.64
CA ASP A 46 16.81 -18.90 -15.01
C ASP A 46 17.42 -20.30 -15.06
N ASP A 47 18.23 -20.67 -14.07
CA ASP A 47 18.82 -22.00 -13.93
C ASP A 47 17.87 -23.03 -13.31
N GLY A 48 16.66 -22.61 -12.91
CA GLY A 48 15.65 -23.45 -12.26
C GLY A 48 15.89 -23.67 -10.76
N GLU A 49 16.77 -22.88 -10.15
CA GLU A 49 17.04 -22.94 -8.71
C GLU A 49 16.14 -21.96 -7.94
N ILE A 50 15.75 -22.35 -6.73
CA ILE A 50 14.98 -21.46 -5.83
C ILE A 50 15.97 -20.58 -5.07
N VAL A 51 15.84 -19.27 -5.28
CA VAL A 51 16.66 -18.24 -4.65
C VAL A 51 15.80 -17.26 -3.87
N TYR A 52 16.39 -16.63 -2.85
CA TYR A 52 15.67 -15.60 -2.10
C TYR A 52 15.83 -14.24 -2.80
N GLY A 53 14.75 -13.68 -3.29
CA GLY A 53 14.73 -12.49 -4.16
C GLY A 53 15.33 -11.21 -3.55
N SER A 54 15.54 -11.16 -2.23
CA SER A 54 16.20 -10.01 -1.59
C SER A 54 17.73 -9.99 -1.73
N VAL A 55 18.34 -11.09 -2.17
CA VAL A 55 19.81 -11.21 -2.26
C VAL A 55 20.30 -11.40 -3.71
N THR A 56 19.44 -11.16 -4.67
CA THR A 56 19.77 -11.24 -6.10
C THR A 56 20.52 -9.99 -6.58
N ASP A 57 21.21 -10.08 -7.70
CA ASP A 57 21.90 -8.93 -8.30
C ASP A 57 20.91 -7.87 -8.76
N GLU A 58 19.73 -8.25 -9.26
CA GLU A 58 18.64 -7.36 -9.64
C GLU A 58 18.15 -6.53 -8.42
N ALA A 59 18.04 -7.16 -7.25
CA ALA A 59 17.68 -6.45 -6.02
C ALA A 59 18.75 -5.43 -5.61
N LYS A 60 20.02 -5.73 -5.83
CA LYS A 60 21.14 -4.81 -5.59
C LYS A 60 21.12 -3.64 -6.57
N GLU A 61 20.81 -3.88 -7.84
CA GLU A 61 20.66 -2.83 -8.83
C GLU A 61 19.50 -1.88 -8.49
N ALA A 62 18.34 -2.43 -8.12
CA ALA A 62 17.20 -1.65 -7.66
C ALA A 62 17.55 -0.79 -6.44
N LEU A 63 18.24 -1.35 -5.44
CA LEU A 63 18.71 -0.59 -4.28
C LEU A 63 19.70 0.53 -4.66
N SER A 64 20.57 0.27 -5.62
CA SER A 64 21.51 1.28 -6.12
C SER A 64 20.77 2.43 -6.80
N TYR A 65 19.71 2.12 -7.53
CA TYR A 65 18.85 3.13 -8.15
C TYR A 65 18.10 3.95 -7.10
N ILE A 66 17.48 3.31 -6.10
CA ILE A 66 16.81 4.00 -4.98
C ILE A 66 17.79 4.91 -4.24
N ASN A 67 19.00 4.43 -3.96
CA ASN A 67 20.05 5.24 -3.32
C ASN A 67 20.43 6.46 -4.18
N ASN A 68 20.47 6.32 -5.49
CA ASN A 68 20.72 7.43 -6.39
C ASN A 68 19.58 8.47 -6.33
N LEU A 69 18.33 8.05 -6.37
CA LEU A 69 17.16 8.93 -6.20
C LEU A 69 17.19 9.67 -4.86
N TYR A 70 17.55 8.95 -3.80
CA TYR A 70 17.72 9.54 -2.46
C TYR A 70 18.79 10.62 -2.46
N ASN A 71 19.98 10.35 -3.01
CA ASN A 71 21.09 11.30 -3.07
C ASN A 71 20.79 12.53 -3.96
N GLN A 72 19.89 12.37 -4.94
CA GLN A 72 19.39 13.48 -5.75
C GLN A 72 18.28 14.28 -5.04
N GLY A 73 17.80 13.82 -3.89
CA GLY A 73 16.72 14.42 -3.12
C GLY A 73 15.35 14.28 -3.79
N VAL A 74 15.17 13.28 -4.65
CA VAL A 74 13.87 12.91 -5.22
C VAL A 74 13.03 12.19 -4.17
N ILE A 75 13.65 11.31 -3.39
CA ILE A 75 13.03 10.62 -2.26
C ILE A 75 13.22 11.47 -1.00
N ASP A 76 12.17 11.57 -0.19
CA ASP A 76 12.20 12.25 1.11
C ASP A 76 13.37 11.74 1.97
N ASN A 77 14.12 12.66 2.56
CA ASN A 77 15.28 12.33 3.39
C ASN A 77 14.93 11.45 4.60
N ASP A 78 13.73 11.59 5.11
CA ASP A 78 13.22 10.85 6.27
C ASP A 78 12.35 9.65 5.86
N PHE A 79 12.38 9.22 4.60
CA PHE A 79 11.45 8.24 4.04
C PHE A 79 11.33 6.94 4.84
N LEU A 80 12.42 6.46 5.45
CA LEU A 80 12.43 5.26 6.30
C LEU A 80 11.82 5.47 7.70
N LEU A 81 11.69 6.73 8.13
CA LEU A 81 11.15 7.09 9.43
C LEU A 81 9.67 7.48 9.38
N ARG A 82 9.14 7.69 8.17
CA ARG A 82 7.74 8.05 7.97
C ARG A 82 6.82 6.90 8.28
N THR A 83 5.75 7.20 9.02
CA THR A 83 4.59 6.32 9.15
C THR A 83 3.61 6.55 8.01
N SER A 84 2.66 5.62 7.79
CA SER A 84 1.58 5.84 6.82
C SER A 84 0.81 7.14 7.07
N THR A 85 0.58 7.49 8.33
CA THR A 85 -0.06 8.76 8.73
C THR A 85 0.76 9.97 8.30
N ASN A 86 2.07 9.97 8.54
CA ASN A 86 2.93 11.09 8.12
C ASN A 86 2.98 11.25 6.60
N ILE A 87 2.97 10.13 5.85
CA ILE A 87 2.91 10.15 4.39
C ILE A 87 1.60 10.76 3.91
N CYS A 88 0.46 10.35 4.49
CA CYS A 88 -0.83 10.94 4.19
C CYS A 88 -0.84 12.46 4.49
N GLU A 89 -0.28 12.90 5.61
CA GLU A 89 -0.18 14.32 5.95
C GLU A 89 0.65 15.12 4.93
N LEU A 90 1.75 14.56 4.43
CA LEU A 90 2.56 15.20 3.38
C LEU A 90 1.76 15.37 2.08
N ILE A 91 1.03 14.32 1.67
CA ILE A 91 0.18 14.34 0.47
C ILE A 91 -0.95 15.37 0.64
N GLU A 92 -1.64 15.35 1.77
CA GLU A 92 -2.76 16.24 2.06
C GLU A 92 -2.35 17.72 2.14
N ASN A 93 -1.13 18.02 2.55
CA ASN A 93 -0.59 19.37 2.63
C ASN A 93 0.12 19.82 1.34
N GLY A 94 0.11 19.00 0.27
CA GLY A 94 0.75 19.35 -0.99
C GLY A 94 2.28 19.36 -0.96
N LEU A 95 2.87 18.66 0.00
CA LEU A 95 4.32 18.54 0.18
C LEU A 95 4.91 17.30 -0.50
N CYS A 96 4.09 16.58 -1.26
CA CYS A 96 4.45 15.36 -1.97
C CYS A 96 3.98 15.46 -3.42
N GLY A 97 4.90 15.26 -4.35
CA GLY A 97 4.61 15.35 -5.78
C GLY A 97 4.14 14.03 -6.41
N SER A 98 4.60 12.91 -5.85
CA SER A 98 4.19 11.57 -6.27
C SER A 98 4.30 10.57 -5.12
N PHE A 99 3.59 9.47 -5.21
CA PHE A 99 3.71 8.36 -4.26
C PHE A 99 3.22 7.04 -4.88
N PHE A 100 3.79 5.95 -4.43
CA PHE A 100 3.29 4.61 -4.74
C PHE A 100 2.22 4.24 -3.72
N GLY A 101 0.97 4.31 -4.11
CA GLY A 101 -0.15 4.15 -3.20
C GLY A 101 -1.00 2.91 -3.44
N PRO A 102 -1.74 2.46 -2.43
CA PRO A 102 -2.70 1.38 -2.55
C PRO A 102 -3.93 1.81 -3.36
N TRP A 103 -4.73 0.83 -3.79
CA TRP A 103 -5.94 1.05 -4.59
C TRP A 103 -6.98 1.99 -3.93
N TRP A 104 -6.96 2.11 -2.61
CA TRP A 104 -7.88 2.97 -1.85
C TRP A 104 -7.37 4.42 -1.68
N ALA A 105 -6.16 4.74 -2.16
CA ALA A 105 -5.58 6.07 -2.06
C ALA A 105 -6.49 7.22 -2.56
N PRO A 106 -7.34 7.05 -3.59
CA PRO A 106 -8.31 8.08 -3.98
C PRO A 106 -9.26 8.50 -2.86
N ASN A 107 -9.63 7.58 -1.97
CA ASN A 107 -10.52 7.87 -0.84
C ASN A 107 -9.78 8.50 0.34
N ASN A 108 -8.53 8.10 0.56
CA ASN A 108 -7.65 8.61 1.59
C ASN A 108 -6.19 8.30 1.18
N PRO A 109 -5.27 9.28 1.00
CA PRO A 109 -5.38 10.69 1.41
C PRO A 109 -5.90 11.65 0.33
N LEU A 110 -6.10 11.21 -0.94
CA LEU A 110 -6.33 12.14 -2.05
C LEU A 110 -7.64 12.93 -1.94
N ALA A 111 -8.71 12.36 -1.40
CA ALA A 111 -9.94 13.08 -1.16
C ALA A 111 -9.73 14.29 -0.23
N ASN A 112 -8.91 14.11 0.82
CA ASN A 112 -8.54 15.18 1.73
C ASN A 112 -7.62 16.21 1.08
N ALA A 113 -6.65 15.76 0.27
CA ALA A 113 -5.75 16.64 -0.47
C ALA A 113 -6.52 17.59 -1.41
N VAL A 114 -7.46 17.05 -2.20
CA VAL A 114 -8.31 17.83 -3.09
C VAL A 114 -9.27 18.75 -2.32
N SER A 115 -9.76 18.30 -1.16
CA SER A 115 -10.61 19.11 -0.29
C SER A 115 -9.86 20.35 0.26
N ARG A 116 -8.57 20.22 0.53
CA ARG A 116 -7.70 21.33 1.00
C ARG A 116 -7.21 22.21 -0.14
N ASN A 117 -6.92 21.61 -1.28
CA ASN A 117 -6.48 22.29 -2.49
C ASN A 117 -7.29 21.80 -3.69
N PRO A 118 -8.39 22.48 -4.05
CA PRO A 118 -9.25 22.10 -5.19
C PRO A 118 -8.55 22.15 -6.56
N ASP A 119 -7.42 22.83 -6.66
CA ASP A 119 -6.63 22.90 -7.90
C ASP A 119 -5.64 21.72 -8.04
N ALA A 120 -5.53 20.85 -7.03
CA ALA A 120 -4.69 19.67 -7.10
C ALA A 120 -5.29 18.62 -8.04
N ASP A 121 -4.57 18.34 -9.12
CA ASP A 121 -4.96 17.33 -10.12
C ASP A 121 -4.09 16.08 -9.99
N TRP A 122 -4.57 15.10 -9.22
CA TRP A 122 -3.89 13.84 -9.02
C TRP A 122 -4.27 12.83 -10.09
N GLN A 123 -3.27 12.35 -10.84
CA GLN A 123 -3.45 11.40 -11.92
C GLN A 123 -2.83 10.04 -11.60
N PRO A 124 -3.57 8.92 -11.75
CA PRO A 124 -3.02 7.59 -11.56
C PRO A 124 -2.22 7.14 -12.80
N TYR A 125 -1.06 6.55 -12.58
CA TYR A 125 -0.24 5.96 -13.62
C TYR A 125 0.10 4.52 -13.29
N LEU A 126 -0.08 3.62 -14.23
CA LEU A 126 0.46 2.28 -14.15
C LEU A 126 1.91 2.30 -14.65
N ILE A 127 2.82 1.79 -13.84
CA ILE A 127 4.23 1.72 -14.20
C ILE A 127 4.48 0.39 -14.91
N ALA A 128 4.97 0.45 -16.15
CA ALA A 128 5.46 -0.71 -16.86
C ALA A 128 6.78 -1.17 -16.24
N THR A 129 6.88 -2.44 -15.89
CA THR A 129 8.09 -3.04 -15.31
C THR A 129 8.98 -3.67 -16.37
N ASP A 130 8.40 -4.05 -17.50
CA ASP A 130 9.09 -4.71 -18.59
C ASP A 130 9.24 -3.80 -19.82
N SER A 131 10.23 -4.10 -20.66
CA SER A 131 10.55 -3.29 -21.84
C SER A 131 9.47 -3.30 -22.92
N ASP A 132 8.56 -4.27 -22.90
CA ASP A 132 7.41 -4.39 -23.80
C ASP A 132 6.18 -3.59 -23.33
N GLY A 133 6.28 -2.90 -22.18
CA GLY A 133 5.21 -2.13 -21.59
C GLY A 133 4.29 -2.92 -20.66
N THR A 134 4.61 -4.17 -20.37
CA THR A 134 3.87 -4.97 -19.39
C THR A 134 4.25 -4.62 -17.96
N THR A 135 3.40 -4.98 -17.01
CA THR A 135 3.66 -4.81 -15.58
C THR A 135 3.68 -6.17 -14.91
N SER A 136 4.85 -6.57 -14.45
CA SER A 136 5.03 -7.80 -13.67
C SER A 136 4.97 -7.48 -12.17
N TYR A 137 4.27 -8.32 -11.43
CA TYR A 137 4.21 -8.25 -9.98
C TYR A 137 4.10 -9.66 -9.38
N HIS A 138 4.55 -9.81 -8.16
CA HIS A 138 4.44 -11.08 -7.46
C HIS A 138 3.03 -11.29 -6.89
N SER A 139 2.59 -12.53 -6.82
CA SER A 139 1.36 -12.88 -6.12
C SER A 139 1.51 -12.67 -4.63
N GLN A 140 0.54 -11.99 -4.03
CA GLN A 140 0.49 -11.88 -2.58
C GLN A 140 0.07 -13.21 -1.96
N ASN A 141 0.51 -13.45 -0.72
CA ASN A 141 0.06 -14.61 0.04
C ASN A 141 -1.48 -14.56 0.21
N PRO A 142 -2.23 -15.54 -0.32
CA PRO A 142 -3.68 -15.56 -0.20
C PRO A 142 -4.17 -15.75 1.23
N CYS A 143 -3.32 -16.28 2.11
CA CYS A 143 -3.61 -16.50 3.52
C CYS A 143 -2.91 -15.45 4.38
N TYR A 144 -3.49 -14.26 4.45
CA TYR A 144 -2.90 -13.14 5.19
C TYR A 144 -3.28 -13.13 6.68
N LYS A 145 -4.50 -13.58 7.00
CA LYS A 145 -5.03 -13.59 8.38
C LYS A 145 -5.58 -14.96 8.73
N TYR A 146 -5.35 -15.37 9.97
CA TYR A 146 -5.83 -16.62 10.51
C TYR A 146 -6.70 -16.35 11.74
N VAL A 147 -7.83 -17.02 11.82
CA VAL A 147 -8.63 -17.07 13.04
C VAL A 147 -8.27 -18.35 13.78
N VAL A 148 -7.84 -18.22 15.01
CA VAL A 148 -7.42 -19.35 15.84
C VAL A 148 -8.31 -19.47 17.06
N VAL A 149 -8.67 -20.69 17.41
CA VAL A 149 -9.42 -21.02 18.60
C VAL A 149 -8.57 -21.92 19.48
N ARG A 150 -8.55 -21.63 20.79
CA ARG A 150 -7.78 -22.41 21.75
C ARG A 150 -8.26 -23.88 21.75
N LYS A 151 -7.31 -24.83 21.72
CA LYS A 151 -7.62 -26.26 21.85
C LYS A 151 -8.41 -26.53 23.14
N GLY A 152 -9.50 -27.26 23.03
CA GLY A 152 -10.38 -27.58 24.15
C GLY A 152 -11.39 -26.50 24.53
N TYR A 153 -11.55 -25.45 23.71
CA TYR A 153 -12.67 -24.52 23.85
C TYR A 153 -13.96 -25.22 23.44
N GLU A 154 -15.03 -25.06 24.26
CA GLU A 154 -16.27 -25.83 24.09
C GLU A 154 -17.06 -25.46 22.82
N HIS A 155 -16.91 -24.21 22.33
CA HIS A 155 -17.68 -23.66 21.22
C HIS A 155 -16.79 -23.09 20.11
N PRO A 156 -15.96 -23.92 19.44
CA PRO A 156 -15.04 -23.44 18.41
C PRO A 156 -15.78 -22.85 17.17
N GLU A 157 -17.01 -23.27 16.94
CA GLU A 157 -17.88 -22.78 15.88
C GLU A 157 -18.24 -21.29 16.01
N ILE A 158 -18.07 -20.68 17.19
CA ILE A 158 -18.34 -19.25 17.41
C ILE A 158 -17.50 -18.39 16.47
N ALA A 159 -16.24 -18.73 16.27
CA ALA A 159 -15.36 -17.98 15.37
C ALA A 159 -15.90 -17.95 13.94
N ALA A 160 -16.35 -19.10 13.42
CA ALA A 160 -16.96 -19.18 12.08
C ALA A 160 -18.29 -18.43 12.02
N LYS A 161 -19.14 -18.56 13.05
CA LYS A 161 -20.42 -17.84 13.14
C LYS A 161 -20.22 -16.33 13.17
N MET A 162 -19.23 -15.82 13.92
CA MET A 162 -18.91 -14.38 13.94
C MET A 162 -18.53 -13.87 12.55
N ILE A 163 -17.71 -14.62 11.81
CA ILE A 163 -17.32 -14.27 10.45
C ILE A 163 -18.54 -14.26 9.53
N SER A 164 -19.38 -15.31 9.56
CA SER A 164 -20.60 -15.40 8.74
C SER A 164 -21.54 -14.24 9.02
N VAL A 165 -21.78 -13.94 10.28
CA VAL A 165 -22.67 -12.84 10.68
C VAL A 165 -22.11 -11.49 10.23
N MET A 166 -20.76 -11.29 10.32
CA MET A 166 -20.12 -10.09 9.81
C MET A 166 -20.34 -9.91 8.30
N PHE A 167 -20.21 -11.00 7.53
CA PHE A 167 -20.46 -10.94 6.08
C PHE A 167 -21.94 -10.73 5.77
N ASP A 168 -22.84 -11.49 6.40
CA ASP A 168 -24.25 -11.50 6.07
C ASP A 168 -25.00 -10.24 6.57
N LYS A 169 -24.61 -9.71 7.72
CA LYS A 169 -25.36 -8.64 8.40
C LYS A 169 -24.72 -7.26 8.34
N VAL A 170 -23.38 -7.17 8.19
CA VAL A 170 -22.66 -5.89 8.20
C VAL A 170 -22.27 -5.46 6.79
N ARG A 171 -21.96 -6.41 5.90
CA ARG A 171 -21.44 -6.13 4.57
C ARG A 171 -22.48 -6.22 3.45
N PHE A 172 -23.52 -7.02 3.64
CA PHE A 172 -24.63 -7.14 2.70
C PHE A 172 -25.84 -6.42 3.27
N ASP A 173 -26.51 -5.65 2.43
CA ASP A 173 -27.63 -4.79 2.77
C ASP A 173 -28.83 -5.60 3.32
N CYS A 174 -28.92 -5.70 4.62
CA CYS A 174 -30.02 -6.31 5.36
C CYS A 174 -30.81 -5.24 6.11
N THR A 175 -31.26 -4.23 5.41
CA THR A 175 -31.48 -2.91 5.96
C THR A 175 -32.67 -2.74 6.91
N ASP A 176 -33.68 -3.62 6.98
CA ASP A 176 -34.92 -3.28 7.66
C ASP A 176 -35.45 -4.28 8.67
N SER A 177 -34.70 -5.30 9.09
CA SER A 177 -35.15 -6.19 10.13
C SER A 177 -34.83 -5.67 11.54
N GLU A 178 -35.74 -5.93 12.50
CA GLU A 178 -35.48 -5.70 13.92
C GLU A 178 -34.23 -6.46 14.40
N GLU A 179 -33.98 -7.63 13.80
CA GLU A 179 -32.78 -8.43 14.03
C GLU A 179 -31.50 -7.70 13.61
N PHE A 180 -31.49 -7.02 12.45
CA PHE A 180 -30.37 -6.21 11.98
C PHE A 180 -30.13 -5.01 12.91
N LYS A 181 -31.17 -4.30 13.32
CA LYS A 181 -31.06 -3.16 14.23
C LYS A 181 -30.46 -3.57 15.57
N ASN A 182 -30.94 -4.66 16.14
CA ASN A 182 -30.40 -5.19 17.39
C ASN A 182 -28.91 -5.62 17.22
N TYR A 183 -28.58 -6.23 16.10
CA TYR A 183 -27.22 -6.66 15.78
C TYR A 183 -26.28 -5.46 15.54
N TYR A 184 -26.74 -4.45 14.83
CA TYR A 184 -25.99 -3.23 14.53
C TYR A 184 -25.69 -2.43 15.80
N GLN A 185 -26.64 -2.36 16.74
CA GLN A 185 -26.41 -1.70 18.02
C GLN A 185 -25.28 -2.36 18.83
N ILE A 186 -25.13 -3.65 18.75
CA ILE A 186 -24.06 -4.38 19.43
C ILE A 186 -22.70 -4.14 18.73
N ASN A 187 -22.69 -3.99 17.42
CA ASN A 187 -21.46 -3.85 16.63
C ASN A 187 -20.99 -2.40 16.42
N VAL A 188 -21.86 -1.42 16.58
CA VAL A 188 -21.48 0.01 16.49
C VAL A 188 -20.41 0.37 17.54
N CYS A 189 -20.45 -0.26 18.70
CA CYS A 189 -19.37 -0.09 19.70
C CYS A 189 -18.01 -0.66 19.25
N LEU A 190 -17.98 -1.64 18.34
CA LEU A 190 -16.74 -2.22 17.81
C LEU A 190 -16.19 -1.45 16.61
N LEU A 191 -17.04 -0.76 15.85
CA LEU A 191 -16.63 0.05 14.70
C LEU A 191 -16.06 1.41 15.11
N TYR A 192 -16.45 1.94 16.28
CA TYR A 192 -15.95 3.23 16.80
C TYR A 192 -14.65 3.12 17.61
N THR A 193 -14.11 1.92 17.79
CA THR A 193 -12.84 1.72 18.53
C THR A 193 -11.64 1.47 17.61
N SER A 194 -11.79 1.69 16.30
CA SER A 194 -10.72 1.57 15.30
C SER A 194 -10.29 2.91 14.72
N ASP A 195 -10.25 3.96 15.56
CA ASP A 195 -9.50 5.19 15.27
C ASP A 195 -8.08 5.07 15.79
#